data_e8c9a07a95adfc3d16db5202fbebb0d0
#
_entry.id   e8c9a07a95adfc3d16db5202fbebb0d0
#
_cell.length_a   1.000
_cell.length_b   1.000
_cell.length_c   1.000
_cell.angle_alpha   90.00
_cell.angle_beta   90.00
_cell.angle_gamma   90.00
#
_symmetry.space_group_name_H-M   'P 1'
#
loop_
_entity.id
_entity.type
_entity.pdbx_description
1 polymer ?
#
loop_
_entity_poly.entity_id
_entity_poly.type
_entity_poly.pdbx_seq_one_letter_code
_entity_poly.pdbx_strand_id
1 'polypeptide(L)'
;MASKGELDTCYMKVAEAHAKLSKAQRKKVGCALVTANGVVLGGTNGMAPGSSNELEWKDGPFEVLITKPEVIHAELNCILKAAREGVSVVGGTLYTTLSCCKPCSEMVAAAGIKRVVYTEEYRDTSGIENLKALGVVVEKLG
;
A
#
# COMPACT_ATOMS: atom_id res chain seq x y z
N MET A 1 -2.20 23.49 -14.97
CA MET A 1 -2.44 22.57 -13.84
C MET A 1 -2.68 21.15 -14.38
N ALA A 2 -2.07 20.16 -13.76
CA ALA A 2 -2.24 18.78 -14.18
C ALA A 2 -3.67 18.28 -13.94
N SER A 3 -4.17 17.46 -14.85
CA SER A 3 -5.48 16.81 -14.70
C SER A 3 -5.45 15.70 -13.64
N LYS A 4 -6.63 15.25 -13.21
CA LYS A 4 -6.76 14.11 -12.29
C LYS A 4 -6.03 12.89 -12.86
N GLY A 5 -6.21 12.58 -14.14
CA GLY A 5 -5.56 11.44 -14.79
C GLY A 5 -4.05 11.56 -14.83
N GLU A 6 -3.54 12.75 -15.10
CA GLU A 6 -2.09 13.00 -15.09
C GLU A 6 -1.50 12.83 -13.69
N LEU A 7 -2.18 13.34 -12.66
CA LEU A 7 -1.77 13.18 -11.27
C LEU A 7 -1.79 11.71 -10.86
N ASP A 8 -2.85 10.98 -11.20
CA ASP A 8 -2.96 9.56 -10.88
C ASP A 8 -1.81 8.76 -11.51
N THR A 9 -1.50 9.03 -12.78
CA THR A 9 -0.38 8.38 -13.47
C THR A 9 0.95 8.70 -12.79
N CYS A 10 1.16 9.95 -12.43
CA CYS A 10 2.38 10.40 -11.76
C CYS A 10 2.58 9.70 -10.41
N TYR A 11 1.56 9.72 -9.57
CA TYR A 11 1.66 9.13 -8.23
C TYR A 11 1.71 7.60 -8.28
N MET A 12 1.06 6.97 -9.26
CA MET A 12 1.19 5.52 -9.43
C MET A 12 2.64 5.15 -9.80
N LYS A 13 3.33 5.96 -10.57
CA LYS A 13 4.76 5.75 -10.85
C LYS A 13 5.61 5.85 -9.60
N VAL A 14 5.26 6.73 -8.67
CA VAL A 14 5.93 6.79 -7.36
C VAL A 14 5.72 5.48 -6.61
N ALA A 15 4.50 4.96 -6.58
CA ALA A 15 4.19 3.66 -5.96
C ALA A 15 5.00 2.53 -6.61
N GLU A 16 5.05 2.49 -7.94
CA GLU A 16 5.82 1.49 -8.69
C GLU A 16 7.32 1.57 -8.39
N ALA A 17 7.86 2.79 -8.27
CA ALA A 17 9.27 2.99 -7.90
C ALA A 17 9.54 2.43 -6.51
N HIS A 18 8.66 2.65 -5.55
CA HIS A 18 8.80 2.10 -4.20
C HIS A 18 8.66 0.58 -4.17
N ALA A 19 7.84 -0.01 -5.02
CA ALA A 19 7.73 -1.47 -5.11
C ALA A 19 9.08 -2.12 -5.41
N LYS A 20 9.92 -1.47 -6.21
CA LYS A 20 11.26 -1.98 -6.56
C LYS A 20 12.21 -2.02 -5.37
N LEU A 21 11.92 -1.28 -4.32
CA LEU A 21 12.74 -1.27 -3.10
C LEU A 21 12.43 -2.45 -2.17
N SER A 22 11.33 -3.16 -2.40
CA SER A 22 10.93 -4.29 -1.57
C SER A 22 11.96 -5.42 -1.65
N LYS A 23 12.26 -6.03 -0.51
CA LYS A 23 13.11 -7.21 -0.40
C LYS A 23 12.30 -8.51 -0.43
N ALA A 24 10.98 -8.42 -0.63
CA ALA A 24 10.12 -9.60 -0.72
C ALA A 24 10.46 -10.44 -1.95
N GLN A 25 10.43 -11.75 -1.79
CA GLN A 25 10.60 -12.71 -2.87
C GLN A 25 9.25 -13.10 -3.48
N ARG A 26 8.19 -13.15 -2.65
CA ARG A 26 6.85 -13.56 -3.11
C ARG A 26 6.18 -12.48 -3.95
N LYS A 27 6.09 -11.27 -3.43
CA LYS A 27 5.44 -10.17 -4.12
C LYS A 27 5.98 -8.84 -3.62
N LYS A 28 6.46 -8.03 -4.54
CA LYS A 28 6.90 -6.66 -4.24
C LYS A 28 5.73 -5.71 -4.45
N VAL A 29 5.38 -4.97 -3.40
CA VAL A 29 4.27 -4.02 -3.42
C VAL A 29 4.80 -2.63 -3.06
N GLY A 30 4.33 -1.62 -3.76
CA GLY A 30 4.66 -0.23 -3.48
C GLY A 30 3.42 0.62 -3.37
N CYS A 31 3.50 1.62 -2.52
CA CYS A 31 2.43 2.59 -2.31
C CYS A 31 2.96 4.02 -2.33
N ALA A 32 2.09 4.94 -2.73
CA ALA A 32 2.29 6.37 -2.55
C ALA A 32 1.02 6.92 -1.89
N LEU A 33 1.18 7.51 -0.72
CA LEU A 33 0.10 8.15 0.01
C LEU A 33 0.21 9.65 -0.22
N VAL A 34 -0.81 10.23 -0.83
CA VAL A 34 -0.85 11.68 -1.11
C VAL A 34 -1.88 12.30 -0.19
N THR A 35 -1.43 13.19 0.68
CA THR A 35 -2.32 13.85 1.64
C THR A 35 -3.23 14.86 0.95
N ALA A 36 -4.26 15.31 1.67
CA ALA A 36 -5.16 16.35 1.16
C ALA A 36 -4.42 17.64 0.79
N ASN A 37 -3.28 17.90 1.43
CA ASN A 37 -2.44 19.09 1.17
C ASN A 37 -1.30 18.81 0.19
N GLY A 38 -1.27 17.63 -0.46
CA GLY A 38 -0.30 17.32 -1.49
C GLY A 38 1.04 16.78 -1.01
N VAL A 39 1.19 16.43 0.26
CA VAL A 39 2.40 15.76 0.76
C VAL A 39 2.40 14.31 0.26
N VAL A 40 3.52 13.86 -0.31
CA VAL A 40 3.67 12.51 -0.86
C VAL A 40 4.55 11.67 0.05
N LEU A 41 4.02 10.53 0.50
CA LEU A 41 4.74 9.56 1.32
C LEU A 41 4.79 8.24 0.57
N GLY A 42 5.99 7.72 0.34
CA GLY A 42 6.17 6.43 -0.32
C GLY A 42 6.40 5.31 0.67
N GLY A 43 6.00 4.10 0.32
CA GLY A 43 6.23 2.92 1.14
C GLY A 43 6.25 1.64 0.32
N THR A 44 6.88 0.63 0.88
CA THR A 44 6.93 -0.72 0.30
C THR A 44 6.70 -1.74 1.40
N ASN A 45 6.33 -2.97 1.01
CA ASN A 45 6.21 -4.04 2.00
C ASN A 45 7.60 -4.42 2.53
N GLY A 46 7.71 -4.53 3.85
CA GLY A 46 8.98 -4.79 4.50
C GLY A 46 8.89 -4.82 6.01
N MET A 47 10.03 -5.04 6.63
CA MET A 47 10.16 -5.06 8.08
C MET A 47 10.34 -3.65 8.64
N ALA A 48 10.14 -3.52 9.94
CA ALA A 48 10.44 -2.28 10.66
C ALA A 48 11.94 -1.91 10.51
N PRO A 49 12.27 -0.61 10.49
CA PRO A 49 13.67 -0.18 10.40
C PRO A 49 14.57 -0.87 11.45
N GLY A 50 15.72 -1.35 11.03
CA GLY A 50 16.65 -2.07 11.88
C GLY A 50 16.41 -3.57 11.99
N SER A 51 15.33 -4.08 11.42
CA SER A 51 15.03 -5.50 11.36
C SER A 51 15.67 -6.18 10.14
N SER A 52 15.57 -7.52 10.09
CA SER A 52 16.06 -8.32 8.96
C SER A 52 15.33 -7.96 7.67
N ASN A 53 16.03 -8.08 6.54
CA ASN A 53 15.42 -7.97 5.20
C ASN A 53 14.94 -9.33 4.67
N GLU A 54 14.95 -10.37 5.50
CA GLU A 54 14.41 -11.68 5.14
C GLU A 54 12.91 -11.69 5.50
N LEU A 55 12.06 -11.51 4.49
CA LEU A 55 10.63 -11.34 4.68
C LEU A 55 9.86 -12.67 4.66
N GLU A 56 10.48 -13.75 4.19
CA GLU A 56 9.82 -15.04 4.06
C GLU A 56 10.61 -16.14 4.74
N TRP A 57 9.88 -17.21 5.13
CA TRP A 57 10.46 -18.48 5.50
C TRP A 57 10.29 -19.46 4.35
N LYS A 58 11.19 -20.44 4.27
CA LYS A 58 11.00 -21.62 3.43
C LYS A 58 10.37 -22.70 4.30
N ASP A 59 9.28 -23.30 3.83
CA ASP A 59 8.53 -24.30 4.55
C ASP A 59 8.36 -25.58 3.75
N GLY A 60 8.52 -26.71 4.44
CA GLY A 60 8.34 -28.03 3.87
C GLY A 60 9.40 -28.49 2.87
N PRO A 61 9.25 -29.72 2.32
CA PRO A 61 10.24 -30.32 1.43
C PRO A 61 10.39 -29.59 0.09
N PHE A 62 9.37 -28.82 -0.32
CA PHE A 62 9.42 -28.06 -1.56
C PHE A 62 9.84 -26.61 -1.34
N GLU A 63 10.28 -26.26 -0.14
CA GLU A 63 10.73 -24.91 0.22
C GLU A 63 9.74 -23.80 -0.18
N VAL A 64 8.46 -24.00 0.12
CA VAL A 64 7.41 -23.01 -0.17
C VAL A 64 7.67 -21.76 0.64
N LEU A 65 7.64 -20.60 -0.02
CA LEU A 65 7.84 -19.31 0.65
C LEU A 65 6.59 -18.87 1.42
N ILE A 66 6.77 -18.58 2.69
CA ILE A 66 5.72 -18.07 3.58
C ILE A 66 6.16 -16.73 4.12
N THR A 67 5.34 -15.69 3.93
CA THR A 67 5.61 -14.35 4.44
C THR A 67 5.58 -14.36 5.97
N LYS A 68 6.63 -13.80 6.59
CA LYS A 68 6.71 -13.67 8.03
C LYS A 68 5.61 -12.74 8.57
N PRO A 69 5.05 -13.02 9.76
CA PRO A 69 4.00 -12.17 10.32
C PRO A 69 4.46 -10.75 10.67
N GLU A 70 5.76 -10.52 10.85
CA GLU A 70 6.33 -9.21 11.15
C GLU A 70 6.37 -8.28 9.94
N VAL A 71 6.16 -8.80 8.73
CA VAL A 71 6.18 -7.99 7.50
C VAL A 71 5.02 -7.01 7.51
N ILE A 72 5.35 -5.74 7.34
CA ILE A 72 4.37 -4.66 7.27
C ILE A 72 4.02 -4.44 5.80
N HIS A 73 2.73 -4.46 5.48
CA HIS A 73 2.28 -4.21 4.11
C HIS A 73 2.57 -2.77 3.69
N ALA A 74 2.72 -2.54 2.39
CA ALA A 74 3.12 -1.24 1.86
C ALA A 74 2.17 -0.11 2.27
N GLU A 75 0.87 -0.36 2.27
CA GLU A 75 -0.15 0.61 2.67
C GLU A 75 0.06 1.06 4.10
N LEU A 76 0.26 0.10 5.00
CA LEU A 76 0.47 0.39 6.41
C LEU A 76 1.80 1.09 6.64
N ASN A 77 2.84 0.74 5.88
CA ASN A 77 4.13 1.45 5.96
C ASN A 77 3.99 2.94 5.64
N CYS A 78 3.16 3.30 4.66
CA CYS A 78 2.87 4.69 4.36
C CYS A 78 2.17 5.39 5.53
N ILE A 79 1.15 4.75 6.11
CA ILE A 79 0.39 5.29 7.24
C ILE A 79 1.28 5.45 8.47
N LEU A 80 2.11 4.46 8.76
CA LEU A 80 3.04 4.52 9.91
C LEU A 80 4.11 5.60 9.71
N LYS A 81 4.59 5.78 8.49
CA LYS A 81 5.52 6.88 8.18
C LYS A 81 4.86 8.23 8.45
N ALA A 82 3.61 8.40 8.01
CA ALA A 82 2.86 9.62 8.28
C ALA A 82 2.68 9.84 9.79
N ALA A 83 2.37 8.79 10.54
CA ALA A 83 2.23 8.87 12.00
C ALA A 83 3.53 9.30 12.66
N ARG A 84 4.67 8.71 12.24
CA ARG A 84 5.99 9.06 12.77
C ARG A 84 6.37 10.51 12.51
N GLU A 85 6.02 11.02 11.33
CA GLU A 85 6.37 12.39 10.91
C GLU A 85 5.31 13.44 11.31
N GLY A 86 4.24 13.02 11.96
CA GLY A 86 3.17 13.95 12.36
C GLY A 86 2.37 14.52 11.21
N VAL A 87 2.20 13.73 10.12
CA VAL A 87 1.47 14.14 8.92
C VAL A 87 0.08 13.51 8.94
N SER A 88 -0.97 14.34 8.81
CA SER A 88 -2.33 13.82 8.72
C SER A 88 -2.59 13.19 7.35
N VAL A 89 -3.18 11.99 7.34
CA VAL A 89 -3.59 11.31 6.10
C VAL A 89 -5.09 11.45 5.82
N VAL A 90 -5.81 12.14 6.69
CA VAL A 90 -7.27 12.31 6.56
C VAL A 90 -7.61 13.01 5.24
N GLY A 91 -8.53 12.43 4.49
CA GLY A 91 -8.92 12.94 3.17
C GLY A 91 -7.92 12.68 2.06
N GLY A 92 -6.86 11.92 2.33
CA GLY A 92 -5.82 11.60 1.36
C GLY A 92 -6.22 10.52 0.36
N THR A 93 -5.33 10.28 -0.61
CA THR A 93 -5.44 9.25 -1.63
C THR A 93 -4.26 8.30 -1.52
N LEU A 94 -4.55 7.00 -1.51
CA LEU A 94 -3.54 5.96 -1.53
C LEU A 94 -3.44 5.36 -2.92
N TYR A 95 -2.25 5.41 -3.50
CA TYR A 95 -1.90 4.72 -4.74
C TYR A 95 -1.14 3.46 -4.38
N THR A 96 -1.58 2.32 -4.87
CA THR A 96 -0.94 1.04 -4.56
C THR A 96 -0.82 0.18 -5.82
N THR A 97 0.30 -0.52 -5.95
CA THR A 97 0.53 -1.41 -7.09
C THR A 97 -0.32 -2.68 -7.01
N LEU A 98 -0.75 -3.06 -5.81
CA LEU A 98 -1.62 -4.21 -5.57
C LEU A 98 -2.77 -3.78 -4.66
N SER A 99 -3.99 -4.14 -5.00
CA SER A 99 -5.16 -3.79 -4.19
C SER A 99 -5.06 -4.34 -2.77
N CYS A 100 -5.67 -3.64 -1.82
CA CYS A 100 -5.56 -3.95 -0.40
C CYS A 100 -6.16 -5.31 -0.04
N CYS A 101 -5.50 -6.03 0.87
CA CYS A 101 -6.14 -7.15 1.56
C CYS A 101 -7.18 -6.60 2.56
N LYS A 102 -8.05 -7.47 3.08
CA LYS A 102 -9.12 -7.03 3.97
C LYS A 102 -8.62 -6.35 5.24
N PRO A 103 -7.63 -6.91 5.98
CA PRO A 103 -7.09 -6.22 7.16
C PRO A 103 -6.53 -4.83 6.86
N CYS A 104 -5.79 -4.67 5.75
CA CYS A 104 -5.26 -3.36 5.36
C CYS A 104 -6.39 -2.38 5.00
N SER A 105 -7.47 -2.87 4.38
CA SER A 105 -8.61 -2.03 4.02
C SER A 105 -9.27 -1.39 5.26
N GLU A 106 -9.38 -2.14 6.35
CA GLU A 106 -9.89 -1.61 7.63
C GLU A 106 -9.00 -0.46 8.13
N MET A 107 -7.68 -0.66 8.11
CA MET A 107 -6.73 0.35 8.59
C MET A 107 -6.71 1.59 7.71
N VAL A 108 -6.77 1.40 6.40
CA VAL A 108 -6.81 2.51 5.43
C VAL A 108 -8.06 3.36 5.65
N ALA A 109 -9.22 2.73 5.78
CA ALA A 109 -10.47 3.44 6.04
C ALA A 109 -10.45 4.13 7.42
N ALA A 110 -9.98 3.42 8.46
CA ALA A 110 -9.90 3.96 9.82
C ALA A 110 -8.94 5.16 9.91
N ALA A 111 -7.91 5.19 9.07
CA ALA A 111 -6.96 6.32 9.01
C ALA A 111 -7.58 7.58 8.38
N GLY A 112 -8.74 7.47 7.75
CA GLY A 112 -9.42 8.59 7.12
C GLY A 112 -9.05 8.83 5.67
N ILE A 113 -8.38 7.88 5.02
CA ILE A 113 -8.10 7.95 3.59
C ILE A 113 -9.42 7.84 2.81
N LYS A 114 -9.63 8.73 1.85
CA LYS A 114 -10.92 8.81 1.14
C LYS A 114 -10.94 8.09 -0.20
N ARG A 115 -9.77 7.82 -0.78
CA ARG A 115 -9.66 7.23 -2.13
C ARG A 115 -8.48 6.29 -2.20
N VAL A 116 -8.68 5.13 -2.85
CA VAL A 116 -7.62 4.16 -3.13
C VAL A 116 -7.61 3.90 -4.63
N VAL A 117 -6.42 4.01 -5.24
CA VAL A 117 -6.19 3.74 -6.66
C VAL A 117 -5.19 2.59 -6.75
N TYR A 118 -5.50 1.56 -7.54
CA TYR A 118 -4.61 0.42 -7.70
C TYR A 118 -4.43 0.04 -9.18
N THR A 119 -3.38 -0.69 -9.49
CA THR A 119 -3.12 -1.19 -10.84
C THR A 119 -3.36 -2.69 -10.97
N GLU A 120 -2.93 -3.48 -10.00
CA GLU A 120 -3.12 -4.93 -10.00
C GLU A 120 -4.13 -5.33 -8.94
N GLU A 121 -5.10 -6.16 -9.33
CA GLU A 121 -6.10 -6.64 -8.39
C GLU A 121 -5.57 -7.84 -7.62
N TYR A 122 -5.68 -7.79 -6.28
CA TYR A 122 -5.36 -8.91 -5.42
C TYR A 122 -6.39 -10.03 -5.66
N ARG A 123 -5.94 -11.29 -5.62
CA ARG A 123 -6.82 -12.46 -5.85
C ARG A 123 -8.07 -12.47 -4.94
N ASP A 124 -7.93 -12.02 -3.71
CA ASP A 124 -9.04 -11.86 -2.76
C ASP A 124 -9.52 -10.40 -2.83
N THR A 125 -10.71 -10.19 -3.38
CA THR A 125 -11.29 -8.86 -3.56
C THR A 125 -12.06 -8.35 -2.36
N SER A 126 -12.07 -9.08 -1.25
CA SER A 126 -12.79 -8.67 -0.04
C SER A 126 -12.31 -7.33 0.51
N GLY A 127 -11.03 -7.01 0.32
CA GLY A 127 -10.48 -5.70 0.70
C GLY A 127 -11.08 -4.56 -0.10
N ILE A 128 -11.22 -4.73 -1.40
CA ILE A 128 -11.87 -3.73 -2.28
C ILE A 128 -13.32 -3.53 -1.86
N GLU A 129 -14.04 -4.62 -1.66
CA GLU A 129 -15.44 -4.58 -1.24
C GLU A 129 -15.60 -3.90 0.10
N ASN A 130 -14.72 -4.19 1.05
CA ASN A 130 -14.74 -3.59 2.37
C ASN A 130 -14.47 -2.08 2.33
N LEU A 131 -13.50 -1.64 1.53
CA LEU A 131 -13.25 -0.20 1.32
C LEU A 131 -14.49 0.52 0.82
N LYS A 132 -15.15 -0.05 -0.19
CA LYS A 132 -16.39 0.52 -0.74
C LYS A 132 -17.49 0.58 0.31
N ALA A 133 -17.66 -0.48 1.08
CA ALA A 133 -18.66 -0.53 2.16
C ALA A 133 -18.41 0.53 3.23
N LEU A 134 -17.13 0.88 3.47
CA LEU A 134 -16.73 1.90 4.44
C LEU A 134 -16.69 3.32 3.84
N GLY A 135 -17.18 3.51 2.61
CA GLY A 135 -17.29 4.82 1.99
C GLY A 135 -16.01 5.33 1.31
N VAL A 136 -15.01 4.47 1.14
CA VAL A 136 -13.78 4.83 0.41
C VAL A 136 -14.01 4.64 -1.09
N VAL A 137 -13.64 5.62 -1.89
CA VAL A 137 -13.68 5.51 -3.36
C VAL A 137 -12.54 4.62 -3.81
N VAL A 138 -12.82 3.57 -4.57
CA VAL A 138 -11.81 2.63 -5.07
C VAL A 138 -11.85 2.62 -6.59
N GLU A 139 -10.70 2.84 -7.21
CA GLU A 139 -10.59 2.92 -8.67
C GLU A 139 -9.37 2.10 -9.14
N LYS A 140 -9.55 1.40 -10.26
CA LYS A 140 -8.44 0.72 -10.93
C LYS A 140 -7.89 1.65 -12.01
N LEU A 141 -6.56 1.80 -12.03
CA LEU A 141 -5.87 2.62 -13.02
C LEU A 141 -5.36 1.72 -14.15
N GLY A 142 -5.61 2.14 -15.36
CA GLY A 142 -5.18 1.42 -16.57
C GLY A 142 -6.35 0.82 -17.35
#